data_44f13b7038d9ec90163bbebd0b944e9c
#
_entry.id   44f13b7038d9ec90163bbebd0b944e9c
#
_cell.length_a   1.000
_cell.length_b   1.000
_cell.length_c   1.000
_cell.angle_alpha   90.00
_cell.angle_beta   90.00
_cell.angle_gamma   90.00
#
_symmetry.space_group_name_H-M   'P 1'
#
loop_
_entity.id
_entity.type
_entity.pdbx_description
1 polymer ?
#
loop_
_entity_poly.entity_id
_entity_poly.type
_entity_poly.pdbx_seq_one_letter_code
_entity_poly.pdbx_strand_id
1 'polypeptide(L)'
;MESPLFLPRDQALFTLNLLRRLGHGSVGTFEERLKSQKCQYFAQSMGISPSYSFNLYLKGPYSPDLAHDLYTLKDSPSDVVKFASTELEEKFNKLKSLLKDKSSRQLELCATLHWLLKIVGLNQPKAKQKLIEIKKASDAEFLYAIKEVSVLQ
;
A
#
# COMPACT_ATOMS: atom_id res chain seq x y z
N MET A 1 5.39 -21.34 20.02
CA MET A 1 6.52 -20.68 19.33
C MET A 1 6.01 -19.84 18.19
N GLU A 2 6.31 -18.56 18.17
CA GLU A 2 5.91 -17.68 17.06
C GLU A 2 6.74 -17.98 15.82
N SER A 3 6.11 -17.87 14.62
CA SER A 3 6.83 -17.97 13.35
C SER A 3 7.82 -16.80 13.23
N PRO A 4 9.01 -17.04 12.64
CA PRO A 4 9.96 -15.95 12.41
C PRO A 4 9.34 -14.87 11.51
N LEU A 5 9.66 -13.61 11.79
CA LEU A 5 9.21 -12.48 11.00
C LEU A 5 10.19 -12.21 9.84
N PHE A 6 9.71 -11.60 8.77
CA PHE A 6 10.55 -11.21 7.64
C PHE A 6 11.30 -9.91 7.88
N LEU A 7 10.73 -8.98 8.65
CA LEU A 7 11.45 -7.79 9.13
C LEU A 7 11.79 -7.96 10.60
N PRO A 8 12.82 -7.23 11.11
CA PRO A 8 13.04 -7.14 12.54
C PRO A 8 11.74 -6.77 13.26
N ARG A 9 11.53 -7.34 14.46
CA ARG A 9 10.25 -7.21 15.15
C ARG A 9 9.81 -5.76 15.38
N ASP A 10 10.73 -4.88 15.73
CA ASP A 10 10.42 -3.47 15.93
C ASP A 10 9.94 -2.79 14.65
N GLN A 11 10.52 -3.15 13.51
CA GLN A 11 10.11 -2.62 12.20
C GLN A 11 8.76 -3.20 11.75
N ALA A 12 8.55 -4.49 11.95
CA ALA A 12 7.28 -5.12 11.62
C ALA A 12 6.14 -4.58 12.49
N LEU A 13 6.38 -4.36 13.79
CA LEU A 13 5.40 -3.74 14.67
C LEU A 13 5.12 -2.28 14.29
N PHE A 14 6.14 -1.54 13.90
CA PHE A 14 5.95 -0.17 13.40
C PHE A 14 5.02 -0.19 12.18
N THR A 15 5.27 -1.09 11.24
CA THR A 15 4.43 -1.24 10.04
C THR A 15 2.98 -1.53 10.41
N LEU A 16 2.75 -2.49 11.28
CA LEU A 16 1.40 -2.84 11.73
C LEU A 16 0.69 -1.64 12.35
N ASN A 17 1.37 -0.94 13.25
CA ASN A 17 0.78 0.20 13.95
C ASN A 17 0.58 1.41 13.03
N LEU A 18 1.44 1.59 12.04
CA LEU A 18 1.26 2.60 11.00
C LEU A 18 -0.02 2.32 10.19
N LEU A 19 -0.20 1.08 9.75
CA LEU A 19 -1.40 0.68 9.02
C LEU A 19 -2.66 0.87 9.87
N ARG A 20 -2.60 0.53 11.16
CA ARG A 20 -3.71 0.75 12.11
C ARG A 20 -4.04 2.23 12.22
N ARG A 21 -3.05 3.10 12.31
CA ARG A 21 -3.24 4.55 12.36
C ARG A 21 -3.92 5.07 11.09
N LEU A 22 -3.66 4.42 9.95
CA LEU A 22 -4.31 4.73 8.66
C LEU A 22 -5.74 4.16 8.56
N GLY A 23 -6.19 3.40 9.57
CA GLY A 23 -7.50 2.76 9.54
C GLY A 23 -7.50 1.38 8.87
N HIS A 24 -6.35 0.78 8.71
CA HIS A 24 -6.16 -0.51 8.05
C HIS A 24 -5.34 -1.44 8.96
N GLY A 25 -4.70 -2.44 8.38
CA GLY A 25 -3.88 -3.39 9.17
C GLY A 25 -4.63 -4.63 9.61
N SER A 26 -5.95 -4.69 9.44
CA SER A 26 -6.73 -5.89 9.71
C SER A 26 -6.47 -6.96 8.67
N VAL A 27 -6.55 -8.23 9.11
CA VAL A 27 -6.33 -9.39 8.24
C VAL A 27 -7.51 -10.37 8.29
N GLY A 28 -8.64 -9.96 8.87
CA GLY A 28 -9.80 -10.82 9.09
C GLY A 28 -10.53 -11.22 7.82
N THR A 29 -10.64 -10.33 6.84
CA THR A 29 -11.29 -10.60 5.57
C THR A 29 -10.30 -10.48 4.42
N PHE A 30 -10.62 -11.07 3.29
CA PHE A 30 -9.81 -10.95 2.07
C PHE A 30 -9.68 -9.48 1.64
N GLU A 31 -10.77 -8.73 1.69
CA GLU A 31 -10.77 -7.30 1.34
C GLU A 31 -9.89 -6.48 2.28
N GLU A 32 -9.95 -6.73 3.58
CA GLU A 32 -9.07 -6.06 4.55
C GLU A 32 -7.60 -6.36 4.27
N ARG A 33 -7.27 -7.62 3.97
CA ARG A 33 -5.91 -8.01 3.63
C ARG A 33 -5.41 -7.29 2.38
N LEU A 34 -6.24 -7.19 1.35
CA LEU A 34 -5.87 -6.48 0.12
C LEU A 34 -5.64 -4.99 0.38
N LYS A 35 -6.52 -4.36 1.16
CA LYS A 35 -6.37 -2.94 1.49
C LYS A 35 -5.11 -2.68 2.30
N SER A 36 -4.81 -3.52 3.28
CA SER A 36 -3.57 -3.42 4.05
C SER A 36 -2.33 -3.52 3.17
N GLN A 37 -2.35 -4.41 2.20
CA GLN A 37 -1.26 -4.56 1.23
C GLN A 37 -1.02 -3.26 0.43
N LYS A 38 -2.10 -2.67 -0.08
CA LYS A 38 -1.99 -1.43 -0.87
C LYS A 38 -1.55 -0.25 -0.02
N CYS A 39 -2.03 -0.17 1.23
CA CYS A 39 -1.61 0.88 2.16
C CYS A 39 -0.10 0.81 2.44
N GLN A 40 0.42 -0.37 2.70
CA GLN A 40 1.87 -0.54 2.93
C GLN A 40 2.66 -0.25 1.66
N TYR A 41 2.17 -0.69 0.51
CA TYR A 41 2.81 -0.39 -0.77
C TYR A 41 3.03 1.12 -0.93
N PHE A 42 1.98 1.92 -0.71
CA PHE A 42 2.09 3.37 -0.82
C PHE A 42 2.94 3.96 0.30
N ALA A 43 2.80 3.48 1.53
CA ALA A 43 3.57 4.00 2.68
C ALA A 43 5.07 3.85 2.44
N GLN A 44 5.53 2.68 2.00
CA GLN A 44 6.95 2.49 1.73
C GLN A 44 7.41 3.24 0.49
N SER A 45 6.55 3.39 -0.53
CA SER A 45 6.85 4.20 -1.71
C SER A 45 7.09 5.66 -1.35
N MET A 46 6.41 6.16 -0.33
CA MET A 46 6.57 7.53 0.17
C MET A 46 7.71 7.67 1.19
N GLY A 47 8.35 6.57 1.57
CA GLY A 47 9.47 6.58 2.52
C GLY A 47 9.07 6.76 3.97
N ILE A 48 7.81 6.49 4.33
CA ILE A 48 7.33 6.67 5.72
C ILE A 48 7.24 5.35 6.50
N SER A 49 7.64 4.23 5.89
CA SER A 49 7.57 2.92 6.52
C SER A 49 8.72 2.05 6.05
N PRO A 50 9.13 1.04 6.84
CA PRO A 50 10.08 0.03 6.37
C PRO A 50 9.57 -0.65 5.11
N SER A 51 10.49 -1.20 4.30
CA SER A 51 10.15 -1.76 3.00
C SER A 51 10.07 -3.27 3.03
N TYR A 52 8.96 -3.79 2.50
CA TYR A 52 8.80 -5.20 2.18
C TYR A 52 9.03 -5.41 0.68
N SER A 53 9.29 -6.65 0.27
CA SER A 53 9.40 -7.02 -1.14
C SER A 53 8.01 -7.17 -1.74
N PHE A 54 7.71 -6.36 -2.75
CA PHE A 54 6.46 -6.43 -3.50
C PHE A 54 6.72 -6.92 -4.92
N ASN A 55 5.75 -7.64 -5.46
CA ASN A 55 5.69 -7.96 -6.88
C ASN A 55 4.26 -7.73 -7.37
N LEU A 56 4.08 -7.71 -8.68
CA LEU A 56 2.76 -7.57 -9.27
C LEU A 56 2.10 -8.94 -9.34
N TYR A 57 0.97 -9.07 -8.67
CA TYR A 57 0.13 -10.28 -8.64
C TYR A 57 -1.26 -9.98 -9.22
N LEU A 58 -2.16 -10.93 -9.15
CA LEU A 58 -3.49 -10.85 -9.76
C LEU A 58 -4.29 -9.62 -9.28
N LYS A 59 -4.15 -9.24 -8.02
CA LYS A 59 -4.85 -8.10 -7.42
C LYS A 59 -3.96 -6.87 -7.24
N GLY A 60 -2.90 -6.73 -8.05
CA GLY A 60 -1.97 -5.62 -7.99
C GLY A 60 -0.73 -5.93 -7.17
N PRO A 61 0.04 -4.90 -6.79
CA PRO A 61 1.23 -5.10 -5.97
C PRO A 61 0.90 -5.80 -4.65
N TYR A 62 1.65 -6.84 -4.32
CA TYR A 62 1.40 -7.70 -3.16
C TYR A 62 2.72 -8.22 -2.63
N SER A 63 2.84 -8.34 -1.30
CA SER A 63 4.00 -8.91 -0.61
C SER A 63 3.57 -10.07 0.28
N PRO A 64 3.97 -11.30 -0.06
CA PRO A 64 3.74 -12.45 0.84
C PRO A 64 4.41 -12.27 2.20
N ASP A 65 5.59 -11.63 2.23
CA ASP A 65 6.33 -11.38 3.47
C ASP A 65 5.54 -10.46 4.41
N LEU A 66 4.94 -9.40 3.87
CA LEU A 66 4.07 -8.53 4.63
C LEU A 66 2.85 -9.29 5.15
N ALA A 67 2.22 -10.08 4.31
CA ALA A 67 1.05 -10.88 4.71
C ALA A 67 1.39 -11.80 5.89
N HIS A 68 2.56 -12.45 5.84
CA HIS A 68 3.04 -13.31 6.93
C HIS A 68 3.23 -12.53 8.23
N ASP A 69 3.92 -11.39 8.17
CA ASP A 69 4.21 -10.59 9.36
C ASP A 69 2.94 -10.01 9.98
N LEU A 70 2.02 -9.50 9.17
CA LEU A 70 0.75 -8.99 9.68
C LEU A 70 -0.09 -10.07 10.36
N TYR A 71 -0.13 -11.27 9.75
CA TYR A 71 -0.85 -12.39 10.35
C TYR A 71 -0.20 -12.82 11.67
N THR A 72 1.13 -12.91 11.70
CA THR A 72 1.87 -13.34 12.89
C THR A 72 1.70 -12.34 14.04
N LEU A 73 1.59 -11.04 13.73
CA LEU A 73 1.49 -9.98 14.73
C LEU A 73 0.06 -9.47 14.97
N LYS A 74 -0.95 -10.08 14.34
CA LYS A 74 -2.32 -9.55 14.35
C LYS A 74 -2.91 -9.29 15.74
N ASP A 75 -2.51 -10.08 16.73
CA ASP A 75 -3.02 -9.96 18.11
C ASP A 75 -2.13 -9.09 18.99
N SER A 76 -1.10 -8.46 18.44
CA SER A 76 -0.23 -7.57 19.18
C SER A 76 -0.97 -6.30 19.62
N PRO A 77 -0.71 -5.79 20.83
CA PRO A 77 -1.32 -4.54 21.28
C PRO A 77 -0.99 -3.39 20.35
N SER A 78 -1.93 -2.46 20.20
CA SER A 78 -1.72 -1.25 19.43
C SER A 78 -0.77 -0.30 20.17
N ASP A 79 0.11 0.34 19.42
CA ASP A 79 1.03 1.35 19.93
C ASP A 79 0.95 2.60 19.06
N VAL A 80 1.36 3.72 19.61
CA VAL A 80 1.32 5.00 18.90
C VAL A 80 2.52 5.11 17.98
N VAL A 81 2.25 5.40 16.70
CA VAL A 81 3.30 5.72 15.74
C VAL A 81 3.53 7.22 15.74
N LYS A 82 4.77 7.62 15.99
CA LYS A 82 5.21 9.00 15.94
C LYS A 82 6.32 9.15 14.91
N PHE A 83 6.27 10.21 14.14
CA PHE A 83 7.31 10.51 13.16
C PHE A 83 8.28 11.54 13.73
N ALA A 84 9.55 11.40 13.34
CA ALA A 84 10.62 12.27 13.83
C ALA A 84 10.58 13.68 13.26
N SER A 85 9.85 13.90 12.15
CA SER A 85 9.84 15.20 11.48
C SER A 85 8.44 15.59 11.01
N THR A 86 8.24 16.88 10.85
CA THR A 86 7.02 17.46 10.26
C THR A 86 6.82 16.95 8.82
N GLU A 87 7.90 16.79 8.07
CA GLU A 87 7.84 16.30 6.71
C GLU A 87 7.20 14.89 6.64
N LEU A 88 7.58 14.00 7.53
CA LEU A 88 7.02 12.65 7.57
C LEU A 88 5.55 12.67 7.99
N GLU A 89 5.17 13.53 8.95
CA GLU A 89 3.76 13.71 9.33
C GLU A 89 2.93 14.25 8.16
N GLU A 90 3.46 15.16 7.38
CA GLU A 90 2.78 15.69 6.20
C GLU A 90 2.57 14.60 5.14
N LYS A 91 3.57 13.77 4.92
CA LYS A 91 3.47 12.62 4.01
C LYS A 91 2.43 11.62 4.50
N PHE A 92 2.41 11.35 5.81
CA PHE A 92 1.40 10.49 6.41
C PHE A 92 -0.01 11.04 6.17
N ASN A 93 -0.23 12.34 6.40
CA ASN A 93 -1.53 12.97 6.19
C ASN A 93 -1.95 12.93 4.73
N LYS A 94 -1.01 13.11 3.80
CA LYS A 94 -1.26 13.00 2.37
C LYS A 94 -1.71 11.58 2.02
N LEU A 95 -1.02 10.57 2.54
CA LEU A 95 -1.39 9.18 2.32
C LEU A 95 -2.77 8.86 2.92
N LYS A 96 -3.04 9.34 4.13
CA LYS A 96 -4.33 9.14 4.77
C LYS A 96 -5.46 9.71 3.93
N SER A 97 -5.27 10.90 3.36
CA SER A 97 -6.24 11.52 2.45
C SER A 97 -6.43 10.70 1.18
N LEU A 98 -5.34 10.19 0.61
CA LEU A 98 -5.42 9.35 -0.58
C LEU A 98 -6.23 8.07 -0.33
N LEU A 99 -6.04 7.44 0.82
CA LEU A 99 -6.68 6.15 1.14
C LEU A 99 -8.14 6.31 1.55
N LYS A 100 -8.56 7.52 1.94
CA LYS A 100 -9.90 7.76 2.44
C LYS A 100 -10.95 7.45 1.38
N ASP A 101 -11.98 6.69 1.79
CA ASP A 101 -13.17 6.40 0.98
C ASP A 101 -12.90 5.67 -0.35
N LYS A 102 -11.72 5.05 -0.51
CA LYS A 102 -11.43 4.27 -1.70
C LYS A 102 -11.92 2.83 -1.55
N SER A 103 -12.54 2.32 -2.60
CA SER A 103 -12.86 0.91 -2.71
C SER A 103 -11.59 0.07 -2.94
N SER A 104 -11.70 -1.24 -2.73
CA SER A 104 -10.61 -2.16 -3.05
C SER A 104 -10.19 -2.06 -4.52
N ARG A 105 -11.16 -1.91 -5.42
CA ARG A 105 -10.89 -1.75 -6.86
C ARG A 105 -10.11 -0.46 -7.13
N GLN A 106 -10.50 0.65 -6.52
CA GLN A 106 -9.81 1.93 -6.71
C GLN A 106 -8.37 1.86 -6.19
N LEU A 107 -8.15 1.25 -5.01
CA LEU A 107 -6.81 1.05 -4.46
C LEU A 107 -5.96 0.14 -5.35
N GLU A 108 -6.54 -0.94 -5.86
CA GLU A 108 -5.86 -1.85 -6.78
C GLU A 108 -5.40 -1.13 -8.04
N LEU A 109 -6.27 -0.35 -8.66
CA LEU A 109 -5.94 0.40 -9.87
C LEU A 109 -4.87 1.45 -9.62
N CYS A 110 -4.99 2.21 -8.52
CA CYS A 110 -3.99 3.21 -8.16
C CYS A 110 -2.63 2.58 -7.91
N ALA A 111 -2.57 1.49 -7.13
CA ALA A 111 -1.32 0.82 -6.82
C ALA A 111 -0.70 0.18 -8.06
N THR A 112 -1.51 -0.45 -8.92
CA THR A 112 -1.03 -1.06 -10.15
C THR A 112 -0.48 0.00 -11.10
N LEU A 113 -1.19 1.12 -11.26
CA LEU A 113 -0.71 2.22 -12.10
C LEU A 113 0.60 2.80 -11.57
N HIS A 114 0.69 3.02 -10.26
CA HIS A 114 1.92 3.50 -9.64
C HIS A 114 3.07 2.53 -9.91
N TRP A 115 2.83 1.23 -9.78
CA TRP A 115 3.82 0.19 -10.08
C TRP A 115 4.31 0.29 -11.53
N LEU A 116 3.40 0.41 -12.47
CA LEU A 116 3.73 0.50 -13.90
C LEU A 116 4.56 1.74 -14.20
N LEU A 117 4.24 2.87 -13.59
CA LEU A 117 4.93 4.13 -13.81
C LEU A 117 6.30 4.18 -13.12
N LYS A 118 6.37 3.76 -11.84
CA LYS A 118 7.53 4.00 -10.98
C LYS A 118 8.47 2.81 -10.86
N ILE A 119 7.96 1.59 -10.83
CA ILE A 119 8.78 0.40 -10.69
C ILE A 119 9.19 -0.14 -12.06
N VAL A 120 8.23 -0.30 -12.97
CA VAL A 120 8.50 -0.75 -14.34
C VAL A 120 9.09 0.37 -15.18
N GLY A 121 8.70 1.63 -14.91
CA GLY A 121 9.25 2.79 -15.62
C GLY A 121 8.56 3.09 -16.95
N LEU A 122 7.31 2.68 -17.13
CA LEU A 122 6.56 2.99 -18.35
C LEU A 122 6.17 4.47 -18.37
N ASN A 123 6.12 5.05 -19.56
CA ASN A 123 5.53 6.38 -19.73
C ASN A 123 4.00 6.29 -19.57
N GLN A 124 3.35 7.43 -19.42
CA GLN A 124 1.92 7.46 -19.14
C GLN A 124 1.06 6.77 -20.20
N PRO A 125 1.27 6.98 -21.52
CA PRO A 125 0.47 6.27 -22.54
C PRO A 125 0.63 4.75 -22.46
N LYS A 126 1.85 4.25 -22.25
CA LYS A 126 2.11 2.81 -22.15
C LYS A 126 1.54 2.23 -20.85
N ALA A 127 1.65 2.98 -19.75
CA ALA A 127 1.08 2.56 -18.47
C ALA A 127 -0.45 2.47 -18.58
N LYS A 128 -1.10 3.44 -19.25
CA LYS A 128 -2.54 3.40 -19.51
C LYS A 128 -2.92 2.14 -20.29
N GLN A 129 -2.23 1.90 -21.37
CA GLN A 129 -2.50 0.74 -22.24
C GLN A 129 -2.37 -0.56 -21.44
N LYS A 130 -1.30 -0.69 -20.66
CA LYS A 130 -1.05 -1.89 -19.85
C LYS A 130 -2.11 -2.06 -18.77
N LEU A 131 -2.51 -0.97 -18.10
CA LEU A 131 -3.53 -1.02 -17.07
C LEU A 131 -4.87 -1.50 -17.63
N ILE A 132 -5.26 -0.98 -18.79
CA ILE A 132 -6.49 -1.42 -19.48
C ILE A 132 -6.39 -2.90 -19.84
N GLU A 133 -5.25 -3.32 -20.37
CA GLU A 133 -5.02 -4.71 -20.77
C GLU A 133 -5.13 -5.68 -19.58
N ILE A 134 -4.42 -5.42 -18.48
CA ILE A 134 -4.32 -6.37 -17.38
C ILE A 134 -5.46 -6.26 -16.36
N LYS A 135 -6.09 -5.10 -16.24
CA LYS A 135 -7.16 -4.85 -15.26
C LYS A 135 -8.51 -4.60 -15.89
N LYS A 136 -8.58 -4.57 -17.20
CA LYS A 136 -9.80 -4.20 -17.94
C LYS A 136 -10.38 -2.88 -17.43
N ALA A 137 -9.50 -1.91 -17.16
CA ALA A 137 -9.88 -0.61 -16.65
C ALA A 137 -10.57 0.21 -17.76
N SER A 138 -11.57 0.99 -17.39
CA SER A 138 -12.16 1.98 -18.28
C SER A 138 -11.30 3.23 -18.36
N ASP A 139 -11.55 4.09 -19.36
CA ASP A 139 -10.88 5.38 -19.44
C ASP A 139 -11.15 6.23 -18.22
N ALA A 140 -12.35 6.21 -17.68
CA ALA A 140 -12.71 6.94 -16.48
C ALA A 140 -11.94 6.42 -15.26
N GLU A 141 -11.78 5.11 -15.13
CA GLU A 141 -10.98 4.50 -14.06
C GLU A 141 -9.51 4.90 -14.16
N PHE A 142 -8.96 4.93 -15.38
CA PHE A 142 -7.59 5.40 -15.57
C PHE A 142 -7.43 6.87 -15.19
N LEU A 143 -8.33 7.74 -15.64
CA LEU A 143 -8.27 9.16 -15.32
C LEU A 143 -8.35 9.40 -13.82
N TYR A 144 -9.19 8.66 -13.12
CA TYR A 144 -9.26 8.72 -11.67
C TYR A 144 -7.93 8.30 -11.04
N ALA A 145 -7.41 7.15 -11.44
CA ALA A 145 -6.18 6.60 -10.88
C ALA A 145 -4.97 7.51 -11.12
N ILE A 146 -4.81 8.06 -12.33
CA ILE A 146 -3.67 8.92 -12.64
C ILE A 146 -3.72 10.23 -11.84
N LYS A 147 -4.90 10.77 -11.63
CA LYS A 147 -5.08 11.98 -10.83
C LYS A 147 -4.67 11.71 -9.38
N GLU A 148 -5.12 10.59 -8.82
CA GLU A 148 -4.81 10.23 -7.43
C GLU A 148 -3.33 9.93 -7.23
N VAL A 149 -2.73 9.16 -8.13
CA VAL A 149 -1.31 8.79 -8.04
C VAL A 149 -0.40 10.02 -8.20
N SER A 150 -0.81 10.98 -9.01
CA SER A 150 -0.02 12.21 -9.23
C SER A 150 0.17 13.03 -7.96
N VAL A 151 -0.73 12.91 -6.98
CA VAL A 151 -0.64 13.62 -5.70
C VAL A 151 0.52 13.10 -4.86
N LEU A 152 0.98 11.86 -5.08
CA LEU A 152 2.04 11.23 -4.30
C LEU A 152 3.46 11.64 -4.73
N GLN A 153 3.58 12.38 -5.79
CA GLN A 153 4.87 12.81 -6.34
C GLN A 153 5.38 14.11 -5.72
#